data_ccb59953484cf9ae8256b5ff2ee7bb23
#
_entry.id   ccb59953484cf9ae8256b5ff2ee7bb23
#
_cell.length_a   1.000
_cell.length_b   1.000
_cell.length_c   1.000
_cell.angle_alpha   90.00
_cell.angle_beta   90.00
_cell.angle_gamma   90.00
#
_symmetry.space_group_name_H-M   'P 1'
#
loop_
_entity.id
_entity.type
_entity.pdbx_description
1 polymer ?
#
loop_
_entity_poly.entity_id
_entity_poly.type
_entity_poly.pdbx_seq_one_letter_code
_entity_poly.pdbx_strand_id
1 'polypeptide(L)' 'CPVFNIPFIYGDKNWTYSVDRIDNSKGYIKGNIIIISNRANRLKGDFSIEELKTMVNYLSNNCEIK' A
#
# COMPACT_ATOMS: atom_id res chain seq x y z
N CYS A 1 7.36 6.77 -5.39
CA CYS A 1 6.64 5.90 -4.47
C CYS A 1 7.62 4.89 -3.85
N PRO A 2 7.79 4.91 -2.54
CA PRO A 2 8.76 4.00 -1.91
C PRO A 2 8.36 2.53 -2.00
N VAL A 3 7.08 2.24 -2.22
CA VAL A 3 6.63 0.85 -2.32
C VAL A 3 7.07 0.22 -3.63
N PHE A 4 6.89 0.94 -4.73
CA PHE A 4 7.19 0.42 -6.07
C PHE A 4 8.46 1.00 -6.66
N ASN A 5 9.08 1.93 -5.96
CA ASN A 5 10.29 2.61 -6.45
C ASN A 5 10.05 3.30 -7.81
N ILE A 6 8.89 3.91 -7.93
CA ILE A 6 8.48 4.67 -9.12
C ILE A 6 8.27 6.12 -8.70
N PRO A 7 8.75 7.09 -9.47
CA PRO A 7 8.54 8.50 -9.13
C PRO A 7 7.05 8.86 -9.09
N PHE A 8 6.68 9.77 -8.19
CA PHE A 8 5.33 10.31 -8.17
C PHE A 8 5.10 11.14 -9.43
N ILE A 9 3.93 10.98 -10.02
CA ILE A 9 3.55 11.70 -11.24
C ILE A 9 2.28 12.47 -10.92
N TYR A 10 2.41 13.78 -10.81
CA TYR A 10 1.30 14.65 -10.47
C TYR A 10 0.19 14.51 -11.50
N GLY A 11 -1.02 14.31 -11.04
CA GLY A 11 -2.18 14.17 -11.91
C GLY A 11 -2.37 12.78 -12.48
N ASP A 12 -1.43 11.87 -12.27
CA ASP A 12 -1.60 10.51 -12.73
C ASP A 12 -2.51 9.74 -11.79
N LYS A 13 -3.38 8.95 -12.36
CA LYS A 13 -4.40 8.21 -11.61
C LYS A 13 -3.78 7.20 -10.63
N ASN A 14 -2.70 6.55 -11.04
CA ASN A 14 -2.04 5.52 -10.24
C ASN A 14 -0.83 6.03 -9.47
N TRP A 15 -0.09 6.94 -10.06
CA TRP A 15 1.24 7.27 -9.56
C TRP A 15 1.32 8.63 -8.90
N THR A 16 0.18 9.31 -8.74
CA THR A 16 0.16 10.50 -7.90
C THR A 16 0.38 10.09 -6.44
N TYR A 17 0.87 11.01 -5.64
CA TYR A 17 1.09 10.71 -4.23
C TYR A 17 -0.25 10.63 -3.48
N SER A 18 -0.23 9.89 -2.39
CA SER A 18 -1.38 9.73 -1.51
C SER A 18 -0.88 9.63 -0.08
N VAL A 19 -1.64 10.18 0.85
CA VAL A 19 -1.31 10.11 2.28
C VAL A 19 -2.04 8.93 2.88
N ASP A 20 -1.31 8.09 3.60
CA ASP A 20 -1.90 6.92 4.21
C ASP A 20 -1.35 6.75 5.62
N ARG A 21 -1.96 5.87 6.37
CA ARG A 21 -1.55 5.52 7.72
C ARG A 21 -0.78 4.22 7.72
N ILE A 22 0.26 4.15 8.52
CA ILE A 22 1.01 2.90 8.69
C ILE A 22 0.11 1.88 9.38
N ASP A 23 -0.55 2.31 10.44
CA ASP A 23 -1.46 1.47 11.24
C ASP A 23 -2.86 2.05 11.11
N ASN A 24 -3.75 1.31 10.46
CA ASN A 24 -5.12 1.76 10.21
C ASN A 24 -5.94 1.94 11.47
N SER A 25 -5.53 1.32 12.56
CA SER A 25 -6.24 1.46 13.83
C SER A 25 -5.95 2.78 14.53
N LYS A 26 -4.93 3.51 14.05
CA LYS A 26 -4.56 4.82 14.58
C LYS A 26 -4.88 5.89 13.57
N GLY A 27 -4.98 7.13 14.03
CA GLY A 27 -5.32 8.23 13.15
C GLY A 27 -4.12 8.78 12.39
N TYR A 28 -4.33 9.91 11.75
CA TYR A 28 -3.29 10.64 11.02
C TYR A 28 -2.48 11.47 12.02
N ILE A 29 -1.64 10.76 12.77
CA ILE A 29 -0.82 11.38 13.81
C ILE A 29 0.65 11.22 13.42
N LYS A 30 1.49 12.08 14.01
CA LYS A 30 2.92 12.05 13.76
C LYS A 30 3.47 10.63 14.01
N GLY A 31 4.26 10.14 13.08
CA GLY A 31 4.82 8.81 13.17
C GLY A 31 3.96 7.71 12.57
N ASN A 32 2.72 8.04 12.20
CA ASN A 32 1.80 7.06 11.60
C ASN A 32 1.40 7.42 10.17
N ILE A 33 2.06 8.38 9.57
CA ILE A 33 1.72 8.86 8.23
C ILE A 33 2.80 8.44 7.25
N ILE A 34 2.38 7.94 6.10
CA ILE A 34 3.29 7.63 4.99
C ILE A 34 2.75 8.26 3.71
N ILE A 35 3.67 8.56 2.81
CA ILE A 35 3.33 9.08 1.48
C ILE A 35 3.68 8.00 0.48
N ILE A 36 2.68 7.46 -0.16
CA ILE A 36 2.84 6.39 -1.15
C ILE A 36 2.01 6.75 -2.37
N SER A 37 2.19 5.99 -3.44
CA SER A 37 1.38 6.23 -4.63
C SER A 37 -0.07 5.83 -4.39
N ASN A 38 -0.96 6.42 -5.17
CA ASN A 38 -2.37 6.07 -5.12
C ASN A 38 -2.56 4.58 -5.44
N ARG A 39 -1.73 4.04 -6.33
CA ARG A 39 -1.75 2.61 -6.65
C ARG A 39 -1.45 1.76 -5.43
N ALA A 40 -0.38 2.10 -4.70
CA ALA A 40 -0.01 1.38 -3.49
C ALA A 40 -1.08 1.50 -2.41
N ASN A 41 -1.64 2.70 -2.27
CA ASN A 41 -2.70 2.94 -1.29
C ASN A 41 -3.92 2.09 -1.56
N ARG A 42 -4.33 1.98 -2.81
CA ARG A 42 -5.48 1.15 -3.17
C ARG A 42 -5.22 -0.33 -2.97
N LEU A 43 -4.00 -0.78 -3.25
CA LEU A 43 -3.63 -2.18 -3.02
C LEU A 43 -3.58 -2.51 -1.54
N LYS A 44 -3.10 -1.57 -0.73
CA LYS A 44 -3.07 -1.77 0.72
C LYS A 44 -4.49 -1.82 1.29
N GLY A 45 -5.37 -0.94 0.79
CA GLY A 45 -6.73 -0.87 1.29
C GLY A 45 -6.75 -0.61 2.77
N ASP A 46 -7.62 -1.29 3.49
CA ASP A 46 -7.70 -1.20 4.95
C ASP A 46 -7.17 -2.46 5.63
N PHE A 47 -6.41 -3.26 4.91
CA PHE A 47 -5.84 -4.48 5.46
C PHE A 47 -4.78 -4.14 6.51
N SER A 48 -4.73 -4.97 7.55
CA SER A 48 -3.62 -4.93 8.48
C SER A 48 -2.40 -5.60 7.85
N ILE A 49 -1.24 -5.41 8.46
CA ILE A 49 -0.01 -6.07 7.98
C ILE A 49 -0.17 -7.59 8.03
N GLU A 50 -0.82 -8.09 9.08
CA GLU A 50 -1.04 -9.53 9.21
C GLU A 50 -1.95 -10.06 8.11
N GLU A 51 -2.99 -9.32 7.80
CA GLU A 51 -3.89 -9.71 6.72
C GLU A 51 -3.20 -9.68 5.36
N LEU A 52 -2.35 -8.67 5.13
CA LEU A 52 -1.60 -8.58 3.89
C LEU A 52 -0.63 -9.75 3.74
N LYS A 53 0.05 -10.12 4.82
CA LYS A 53 0.93 -11.28 4.81
C LYS A 53 0.16 -12.56 4.50
N THR A 54 -1.00 -12.70 5.10
CA THR A 54 -1.86 -13.86 4.85
C THR A 54 -2.28 -13.93 3.39
N MET A 55 -2.67 -12.80 2.81
CA MET A 55 -3.07 -12.75 1.42
C MET A 55 -1.91 -13.11 0.49
N VAL A 56 -0.73 -12.53 0.74
CA VAL A 56 0.45 -12.83 -0.06
C VAL A 56 0.79 -14.31 0.02
N ASN A 57 0.74 -14.88 1.21
CA ASN A 57 1.04 -16.28 1.42
C ASN A 57 0.07 -17.18 0.67
N TYR A 58 -1.21 -16.86 0.74
CA TYR A 58 -2.23 -17.60 0.02
C TYR A 58 -2.01 -17.57 -1.49
N LEU A 59 -1.79 -16.36 -2.02
CA LEU A 59 -1.58 -16.20 -3.46
C LEU A 59 -0.31 -16.89 -3.93
N SER A 60 0.75 -16.82 -3.14
CA SER A 60 2.02 -17.45 -3.50
C SER A 60 1.91 -18.97 -3.55
N ASN A 61 1.10 -19.53 -2.67
CA ASN A 61 0.99 -20.99 -2.57
C ASN A 61 -0.07 -21.57 -3.50
N ASN A 62 -1.03 -20.77 -3.95
CA ASN A 62 -2.17 -21.28 -4.70
C ASN A 62 -2.25 -20.72 -6.11
N CYS A 63 -1.32 -19.86 -6.49
CA CYS A 63 -1.33 -19.24 -7.81
C CYS A 63 -0.36 -19.96 -8.74
N GLU A 64 -0.81 -20.26 -9.95
CA GLU A 64 0.01 -20.94 -10.96
C GLU A 64 0.93 -19.99 -11.69
N ILE A 65 0.85 -18.72 -11.44
CA ILE A 65 1.68 -17.73 -12.12
C ILE A 65 3.13 -17.85 -11.69
N LYS A 66 3.99 -17.85 -12.66
CA LYS A 66 5.42 -17.96 -12.43
C LYS A 66 6.12 -16.65 -12.79
#